data_b07ac4dcbdf56735d44e6bf55feafdd2
#
_entry.id   b07ac4dcbdf56735d44e6bf55feafdd2
#
_cell.length_a   1.000
_cell.length_b   1.000
_cell.length_c   1.000
_cell.angle_alpha   90.00
_cell.angle_beta   90.00
_cell.angle_gamma   90.00
#
_symmetry.space_group_name_H-M   'P 1'
#
loop_
_entity.id
_entity.type
_entity.pdbx_description
1 polymer ?
#
loop_
_entity_poly.entity_id
_entity_poly.type
_entity_poly.pdbx_seq_one_letter_code
_entity_poly.pdbx_strand_id
1 'polypeptide(L)'
;IIAIAAAMLMIGGEFDLSIGSMIGFAGICIAIPAIYWGWPLWMSIVFAFSMAVLVGYFNGILVVKTGLPSFIVTLAMLFILRGATLALTRLITGRTQVPGLRVLIENDPLAWIFATDTFKWVFTWLGSMKLIDLRTDGTPLATGIPPSVIWFIFIAIVATWILMKTR
;
A
#
# COMPACT_ATOMS: atom_id res chain seq x y z
N ILE A 1 -2.51 -4.73 7.45
CA ILE A 1 -3.58 -4.80 6.43
C ILE A 1 -3.32 -5.98 5.50
N ILE A 2 -2.18 -6.03 4.80
CA ILE A 2 -1.83 -7.09 3.86
C ILE A 2 -1.84 -8.48 4.52
N ALA A 3 -1.30 -8.61 5.72
CA ALA A 3 -1.30 -9.87 6.45
C ALA A 3 -2.70 -10.41 6.75
N ILE A 4 -3.68 -9.53 7.02
CA ILE A 4 -5.07 -9.92 7.24
C ILE A 4 -5.68 -10.46 5.95
N ALA A 5 -5.48 -9.76 4.82
CA ALA A 5 -5.97 -10.22 3.53
C ALA A 5 -5.34 -11.57 3.13
N ALA A 6 -4.04 -11.73 3.35
CA ALA A 6 -3.34 -12.99 3.10
C ALA A 6 -3.86 -14.12 4.01
N ALA A 7 -4.12 -13.84 5.29
CA ALA A 7 -4.68 -14.82 6.22
C ALA A 7 -6.09 -15.27 5.79
N MET A 8 -6.95 -14.34 5.36
CA MET A 8 -8.29 -14.67 4.85
C MET A 8 -8.21 -15.56 3.60
N LEU A 9 -7.28 -15.27 2.70
CA LEU A 9 -7.07 -16.08 1.49
C LEU A 9 -6.58 -17.49 1.84
N MET A 10 -5.64 -17.59 2.79
CA MET A 10 -5.15 -18.91 3.30
C MET A 10 -6.23 -19.73 3.99
N ILE A 11 -7.19 -19.09 4.69
CA ILE A 11 -8.37 -19.78 5.24
C ILE A 11 -9.22 -20.37 4.11
N GLY A 12 -9.28 -19.70 2.96
CA GLY A 12 -9.92 -20.23 1.75
C GLY A 12 -9.15 -21.35 1.04
N GLY A 13 -7.97 -21.71 1.52
CA GLY A 13 -7.10 -22.73 0.91
C GLY A 13 -6.25 -22.23 -0.26
N GLU A 14 -6.21 -20.93 -0.50
CA GLU A 14 -5.51 -20.32 -1.62
C GLU A 14 -4.31 -19.47 -1.14
N PHE A 15 -3.32 -19.31 -2.02
CA PHE A 15 -2.13 -18.50 -1.75
C PHE A 15 -1.94 -17.44 -2.82
N ASP A 16 -1.59 -16.23 -2.40
CA ASP A 16 -1.19 -15.18 -3.32
C ASP A 16 0.21 -14.66 -3.00
N LEU A 17 1.16 -15.03 -3.85
CA LEU A 17 2.55 -14.59 -3.75
C LEU A 17 2.79 -13.25 -4.47
N SER A 18 1.85 -12.78 -5.29
CA SER A 18 1.98 -11.54 -6.06
C SER A 18 1.85 -10.28 -5.21
N ILE A 19 1.32 -10.38 -3.99
CA ILE A 19 1.04 -9.27 -3.08
C ILE A 19 2.27 -8.36 -2.89
N GLY A 20 3.46 -8.94 -2.68
CA GLY A 20 4.69 -8.16 -2.49
C GLY A 20 5.06 -7.30 -3.70
N SER A 21 4.92 -7.84 -4.91
CA SER A 21 5.17 -7.10 -6.16
C SER A 21 4.08 -6.10 -6.46
N MET A 22 2.84 -6.38 -6.03
CA MET A 22 1.70 -5.50 -6.19
C MET A 22 1.88 -4.17 -5.47
N ILE A 23 2.53 -4.17 -4.29
CA ILE A 23 2.84 -2.93 -3.56
C ILE A 23 3.70 -2.00 -4.42
N GLY A 24 4.76 -2.53 -5.02
CA GLY A 24 5.64 -1.75 -5.91
C GLY A 24 4.92 -1.28 -7.17
N PHE A 25 4.12 -2.15 -7.79
CA PHE A 25 3.35 -1.84 -8.98
C PHE A 25 2.28 -0.78 -8.70
N ALA A 26 1.50 -0.90 -7.62
CA ALA A 26 0.55 0.11 -7.19
C ALA A 26 1.23 1.45 -6.89
N GLY A 27 2.42 1.42 -6.29
CA GLY A 27 3.22 2.61 -6.03
C GLY A 27 3.55 3.40 -7.30
N ILE A 28 3.97 2.74 -8.37
CA ILE A 28 4.24 3.42 -9.65
C ILE A 28 2.94 3.85 -10.36
N CYS A 29 1.85 3.11 -10.21
CA CYS A 29 0.54 3.49 -10.73
C CYS A 29 -0.01 4.76 -10.05
N ILE A 30 0.44 5.09 -8.85
CA ILE A 30 0.15 6.38 -8.20
C ILE A 30 1.17 7.43 -8.62
N ALA A 31 2.46 7.11 -8.49
CA ALA A 31 3.52 8.10 -8.62
C ALA A 31 3.70 8.64 -10.05
N ILE A 32 3.61 7.77 -11.07
CA ILE A 32 3.80 8.19 -12.46
C ILE A 32 2.69 9.12 -12.92
N PRO A 33 1.38 8.80 -12.79
CA PRO A 33 0.34 9.73 -13.19
C PRO A 33 0.35 11.04 -12.40
N ALA A 34 0.60 10.98 -11.09
CA ALA A 34 0.61 12.17 -10.26
C ALA A 34 1.76 13.14 -10.61
N ILE A 35 2.98 12.60 -10.86
CA ILE A 35 4.17 13.42 -11.05
C ILE A 35 4.37 13.81 -12.53
N TYR A 36 4.23 12.85 -13.44
CA TYR A 36 4.58 13.03 -14.85
C TYR A 36 3.40 13.47 -15.72
N TRP A 37 2.17 13.08 -15.35
CA TRP A 37 0.95 13.43 -16.11
C TRP A 37 0.14 14.54 -15.44
N GLY A 38 0.55 14.98 -14.24
CA GLY A 38 -0.14 16.06 -13.51
C GLY A 38 -1.54 15.67 -13.01
N TRP A 39 -1.80 14.38 -12.84
CA TRP A 39 -3.09 13.94 -12.32
C TRP A 39 -3.24 14.29 -10.84
N PRO A 40 -4.45 14.66 -10.39
CA PRO A 40 -4.70 14.82 -8.97
C PRO A 40 -4.51 13.49 -8.24
N LEU A 41 -4.04 13.56 -7.00
CA LEU A 41 -3.66 12.37 -6.22
C LEU A 41 -4.81 11.36 -6.09
N TRP A 42 -6.04 11.82 -5.88
CA TRP A 42 -7.21 10.95 -5.78
C TRP A 42 -7.44 10.10 -7.04
N MET A 43 -7.25 10.70 -8.21
CA MET A 43 -7.41 10.01 -9.49
C MET A 43 -6.32 8.95 -9.70
N SER A 44 -5.09 9.26 -9.31
CA SER A 44 -3.96 8.31 -9.34
C SER A 44 -4.19 7.14 -8.38
N ILE A 45 -4.78 7.38 -7.20
CA ILE A 45 -5.15 6.33 -6.25
C ILE A 45 -6.25 5.43 -6.83
N VAL A 46 -7.30 6.00 -7.42
CA VAL A 46 -8.38 5.22 -8.06
C VAL A 46 -7.82 4.38 -9.21
N PHE A 47 -6.91 4.94 -10.00
CA PHE A 47 -6.23 4.21 -11.07
C PHE A 47 -5.42 3.02 -10.53
N ALA A 48 -4.59 3.23 -9.50
CA ALA A 48 -3.81 2.17 -8.88
C ALA A 48 -4.71 1.06 -8.29
N PHE A 49 -5.81 1.45 -7.63
CA PHE A 49 -6.79 0.50 -7.10
C PHE A 49 -7.45 -0.31 -8.23
N SER A 50 -7.84 0.34 -9.32
CA SER A 50 -8.41 -0.34 -10.48
C SER A 50 -7.44 -1.35 -11.09
N MET A 51 -6.15 -0.99 -11.19
CA MET A 51 -5.11 -1.91 -11.65
C MET A 51 -4.93 -3.09 -10.69
N ALA A 52 -4.98 -2.86 -9.38
CA ALA A 52 -4.89 -3.93 -8.39
C ALA A 52 -6.07 -4.93 -8.51
N VAL A 53 -7.29 -4.41 -8.67
CA VAL A 53 -8.49 -5.24 -8.87
C VAL A 53 -8.40 -6.04 -10.17
N LEU A 54 -7.94 -5.42 -11.26
CA LEU A 54 -7.76 -6.11 -12.54
C LEU A 54 -6.74 -7.25 -12.44
N VAL A 55 -5.61 -7.03 -11.79
CA VAL A 55 -4.60 -8.08 -11.59
C VAL A 55 -5.15 -9.22 -10.74
N GLY A 56 -5.83 -8.91 -9.63
CA GLY A 56 -6.46 -9.93 -8.79
C GLY A 56 -7.54 -10.72 -9.53
N TYR A 57 -8.37 -10.05 -10.32
CA TYR A 57 -9.38 -10.67 -11.16
C TYR A 57 -8.75 -11.60 -12.21
N PHE A 58 -7.67 -11.15 -12.84
CA PHE A 58 -6.94 -11.94 -13.82
C PHE A 58 -6.31 -13.20 -13.19
N ASN A 59 -5.68 -13.07 -12.02
CA ASN A 59 -5.17 -14.22 -11.26
C ASN A 59 -6.29 -15.21 -10.93
N GLY A 60 -7.44 -14.72 -10.44
CA GLY A 60 -8.59 -15.56 -10.11
C GLY A 60 -9.13 -16.31 -11.32
N ILE A 61 -9.29 -15.63 -12.46
CA ILE A 61 -9.73 -16.29 -13.71
C ILE A 61 -8.74 -17.37 -14.14
N LEU A 62 -7.45 -17.10 -14.07
CA LEU A 62 -6.43 -18.09 -14.45
C LEU A 62 -6.53 -19.33 -13.57
N VAL A 63 -6.61 -19.18 -12.26
CA VAL A 63 -6.76 -20.31 -11.32
C VAL A 63 -8.01 -21.11 -11.65
N VAL A 64 -9.16 -20.47 -11.77
CA VAL A 64 -10.46 -21.15 -12.00
C VAL A 64 -10.52 -21.80 -13.37
N LYS A 65 -10.06 -21.15 -14.45
CA LYS A 65 -10.17 -21.68 -15.81
C LYS A 65 -9.12 -22.73 -16.14
N THR A 66 -7.93 -22.62 -15.58
CA THR A 66 -6.83 -23.55 -15.89
C THR A 66 -6.75 -24.73 -14.91
N GLY A 67 -7.34 -24.60 -13.72
CA GLY A 67 -7.19 -25.57 -12.63
C GLY A 67 -5.79 -25.61 -12.04
N LEU A 68 -4.93 -24.65 -12.39
CA LEU A 68 -3.59 -24.56 -11.82
C LEU A 68 -3.66 -24.12 -10.35
N PRO A 69 -2.79 -24.63 -9.48
CA PRO A 69 -2.66 -24.14 -8.12
C PRO A 69 -2.41 -22.64 -8.06
N SER A 70 -3.09 -21.93 -7.16
CA SER A 70 -3.01 -20.47 -7.04
C SER A 70 -1.58 -19.96 -6.84
N PHE A 71 -0.76 -20.70 -6.09
CA PHE A 71 0.63 -20.30 -5.85
C PHE A 71 1.46 -20.26 -7.15
N ILE A 72 1.19 -21.13 -8.16
CA ILE A 72 1.89 -21.11 -9.44
C ILE A 72 1.51 -19.88 -10.24
N VAL A 73 0.20 -19.60 -10.32
CA VAL A 73 -0.33 -18.45 -11.05
C VAL A 73 0.18 -17.14 -10.43
N THR A 74 0.11 -17.02 -9.11
CA THR A 74 0.52 -15.81 -8.41
C THR A 74 2.02 -15.64 -8.34
N LEU A 75 2.80 -16.73 -8.37
CA LEU A 75 4.25 -16.68 -8.51
C LEU A 75 4.65 -16.11 -9.89
N ALA A 76 4.00 -16.55 -10.96
CA ALA A 76 4.22 -16.00 -12.30
C ALA A 76 3.86 -14.50 -12.32
N MET A 77 2.71 -14.13 -11.75
CA MET A 77 2.29 -12.74 -11.65
C MET A 77 3.26 -11.88 -10.82
N LEU A 78 3.84 -12.43 -9.75
CA LEU A 78 4.88 -11.76 -8.96
C LEU A 78 6.04 -11.28 -9.87
N PHE A 79 6.56 -12.17 -10.72
CA PHE A 79 7.65 -11.81 -11.64
C PHE A 79 7.21 -10.84 -12.73
N ILE A 80 6.01 -11.01 -13.27
CA ILE A 80 5.43 -10.09 -14.26
C ILE A 80 5.31 -8.68 -13.68
N LEU A 81 4.71 -8.53 -12.52
CA LEU A 81 4.53 -7.23 -11.86
C LEU A 81 5.87 -6.59 -11.49
N ARG A 82 6.82 -7.40 -10.99
CA ARG A 82 8.15 -6.89 -10.65
C ARG A 82 8.90 -6.39 -11.89
N GLY A 83 8.87 -7.17 -12.96
CA GLY A 83 9.44 -6.77 -14.23
C GLY A 83 8.76 -5.55 -14.84
N ALA A 84 7.42 -5.53 -14.84
CA ALA A 84 6.62 -4.40 -15.33
C ALA A 84 6.91 -3.12 -14.52
N THR A 85 7.01 -3.22 -13.19
CA THR A 85 7.35 -2.08 -12.33
C THR A 85 8.67 -1.45 -12.73
N LEU A 86 9.72 -2.26 -12.87
CA LEU A 86 11.05 -1.76 -13.26
C LEU A 86 11.09 -1.24 -14.71
N ALA A 87 10.47 -1.97 -15.64
CA ALA A 87 10.45 -1.60 -17.05
C ALA A 87 9.67 -0.29 -17.28
N LEU A 88 8.45 -0.18 -16.75
CA LEU A 88 7.62 1.01 -16.91
C LEU A 88 8.25 2.23 -16.22
N THR A 89 8.80 2.05 -15.01
CA THR A 89 9.48 3.15 -14.32
C THR A 89 10.65 3.65 -15.16
N ARG A 90 11.50 2.75 -15.67
CA ARG A 90 12.68 3.12 -16.45
C ARG A 90 12.31 3.72 -17.81
N LEU A 91 11.30 3.19 -18.49
CA LEU A 91 10.85 3.69 -19.79
C LEU A 91 10.27 5.10 -19.69
N ILE A 92 9.49 5.37 -18.64
CA ILE A 92 8.78 6.66 -18.51
C ILE A 92 9.67 7.71 -17.85
N THR A 93 10.45 7.33 -16.82
CA THR A 93 11.18 8.30 -15.99
C THR A 93 12.68 8.34 -16.29
N GLY A 94 13.22 7.40 -17.04
CA GLY A 94 14.65 7.21 -17.26
C GLY A 94 15.42 6.72 -16.02
N ARG A 95 14.72 6.45 -14.91
CA ARG A 95 15.29 6.08 -13.60
C ARG A 95 14.62 4.81 -13.08
N THR A 96 15.19 4.22 -12.02
CA THR A 96 14.61 3.05 -11.34
C THR A 96 13.72 3.41 -10.16
N GLN A 97 13.65 4.70 -9.80
CA GLN A 97 12.83 5.24 -8.72
C GLN A 97 12.12 6.51 -9.19
N VAL A 98 10.93 6.75 -8.66
CA VAL A 98 10.13 7.96 -8.92
C VAL A 98 10.28 8.90 -7.72
N PRO A 99 11.13 9.94 -7.82
CA PRO A 99 11.28 10.94 -6.77
C PRO A 99 10.14 11.95 -6.81
N GLY A 100 9.90 12.66 -5.69
CA GLY A 100 9.03 13.84 -5.67
C GLY A 100 7.59 13.62 -5.21
N LEU A 101 7.15 12.38 -5.01
CA LEU A 101 5.80 12.10 -4.51
C LEU A 101 5.53 12.75 -3.14
N ARG A 102 6.55 12.82 -2.29
CA ARG A 102 6.43 13.41 -0.95
C ARG A 102 6.03 14.89 -0.98
N VAL A 103 6.57 15.65 -1.93
CA VAL A 103 6.26 17.10 -2.08
C VAL A 103 4.80 17.30 -2.51
N LEU A 104 4.28 16.42 -3.39
CA LEU A 104 2.87 16.46 -3.80
C LEU A 104 1.93 16.10 -2.65
N ILE A 105 2.34 15.13 -1.82
CA ILE A 105 1.54 14.66 -0.69
C ILE A 105 1.42 15.73 0.41
N GLU A 106 2.44 16.53 0.66
CA GLU A 106 2.44 17.54 1.73
C GLU A 106 1.34 18.60 1.56
N ASN A 107 0.88 18.86 0.32
CA ASN A 107 -0.12 19.84 0.01
C ASN A 107 -1.52 19.27 -0.32
N ASP A 108 -1.70 17.96 -0.26
CA ASP A 108 -2.95 17.30 -0.65
C ASP A 108 -3.76 16.89 0.60
N PRO A 109 -5.06 17.26 0.69
CA PRO A 109 -5.91 16.90 1.82
C PRO A 109 -6.08 15.38 2.02
N LEU A 110 -5.95 14.58 0.96
CA LEU A 110 -6.00 13.11 1.06
C LEU A 110 -4.77 12.54 1.75
N ALA A 111 -3.63 13.21 1.66
CA ALA A 111 -2.43 12.81 2.37
C ALA A 111 -2.63 12.82 3.88
N TRP A 112 -3.51 13.69 4.39
CA TRP A 112 -3.83 13.76 5.81
C TRP A 112 -4.45 12.44 6.32
N ILE A 113 -5.23 11.76 5.47
CA ILE A 113 -5.91 10.50 5.83
C ILE A 113 -4.93 9.30 5.77
N PHE A 114 -3.96 9.33 4.85
CA PHE A 114 -3.13 8.16 4.54
C PHE A 114 -1.65 8.29 4.89
N ALA A 115 -1.12 9.50 4.93
CA ALA A 115 0.32 9.74 5.03
C ALA A 115 0.77 10.66 6.18
N THR A 116 -0.16 11.36 6.84
CA THR A 116 0.19 12.28 7.93
C THR A 116 0.12 11.56 9.27
N ASP A 117 1.19 11.62 10.05
CA ASP A 117 1.20 11.06 11.40
C ASP A 117 0.09 11.66 12.27
N THR A 118 -0.74 10.79 12.83
CA THR A 118 -1.81 11.16 13.77
C THR A 118 -1.25 11.36 15.17
N PHE A 119 -1.93 12.19 15.96
CA PHE A 119 -1.53 12.49 17.34
C PHE A 119 -0.16 13.16 17.51
N LYS A 120 0.33 13.89 16.50
CA LYS A 120 1.61 14.64 16.59
C LYS A 120 1.70 15.49 17.85
N TRP A 121 0.60 16.14 18.26
CA TRP A 121 0.53 16.97 19.43
C TRP A 121 0.84 16.22 20.75
N VAL A 122 0.43 14.95 20.85
CA VAL A 122 0.74 14.10 22.02
C VAL A 122 2.23 13.82 22.08
N PHE A 123 2.85 13.49 20.92
CA PHE A 123 4.28 13.19 20.87
C PHE A 123 5.15 14.44 21.10
N THR A 124 4.72 15.61 20.63
CA THR A 124 5.41 16.88 20.96
C THR A 124 5.31 17.20 22.43
N TRP A 125 4.15 16.97 23.07
CA TRP A 125 3.96 17.15 24.50
C TRP A 125 4.82 16.16 25.32
N LEU A 126 4.87 14.88 24.94
CA LEU A 126 5.74 13.88 25.56
C LEU A 126 7.22 14.21 25.39
N GLY A 127 7.61 14.75 24.25
CA GLY A 127 8.96 15.24 23.98
C GLY A 127 9.33 16.43 24.89
N SER A 128 8.39 17.36 25.14
CA SER A 128 8.61 18.48 26.06
C SER A 128 8.81 18.02 27.51
N MET A 129 8.25 16.88 27.88
CA MET A 129 8.45 16.22 29.19
C MET A 129 9.72 15.35 29.26
N LYS A 130 10.53 15.31 28.19
CA LYS A 130 11.73 14.46 28.07
C LYS A 130 11.47 12.96 28.27
N LEU A 131 10.23 12.52 28.00
CA LEU A 131 9.85 11.10 28.03
C LEU A 131 10.17 10.38 26.73
N ILE A 132 10.46 11.11 25.66
CA ILE A 132 10.85 10.60 24.34
C ILE A 132 12.13 11.34 23.92
N ASP A 133 13.06 10.60 23.31
CA ASP A 133 14.31 11.18 22.80
C ASP A 133 14.01 12.21 21.69
N LEU A 134 14.74 13.31 21.75
CA LEU A 134 14.66 14.40 20.80
C LEU A 134 15.79 14.27 19.77
N ARG A 135 15.48 14.66 18.52
CA ARG A 135 16.49 14.88 17.49
C ARG A 135 17.35 16.09 17.82
N THR A 136 18.46 16.24 17.11
CA THR A 136 19.35 17.41 17.20
C THR A 136 18.66 18.74 16.87
N ASP A 137 17.54 18.70 16.14
CA ASP A 137 16.69 19.85 15.80
C ASP A 137 15.60 20.14 16.84
N GLY A 138 15.57 19.41 17.95
CA GLY A 138 14.57 19.57 19.03
C GLY A 138 13.23 18.91 18.75
N THR A 139 13.05 18.24 17.61
CA THR A 139 11.81 17.50 17.30
C THR A 139 11.84 16.10 17.92
N PRO A 140 10.70 15.54 18.39
CA PRO A 140 10.65 14.18 18.88
C PRO A 140 11.09 13.17 17.81
N LEU A 141 11.88 12.15 18.20
CA LEU A 141 12.25 11.04 17.31
C LEU A 141 11.02 10.30 16.79
N ALA A 142 10.03 10.10 17.63
CA ALA A 142 8.71 9.57 17.24
C ALA A 142 7.75 10.75 16.99
N THR A 143 7.35 10.95 15.75
CA THR A 143 6.53 12.10 15.33
C THR A 143 5.03 11.86 15.43
N GLY A 144 4.60 10.64 15.69
CA GLY A 144 3.19 10.29 15.79
C GLY A 144 2.93 8.81 15.48
N ILE A 145 1.66 8.45 15.45
CA ILE A 145 1.23 7.12 15.03
C ILE A 145 0.91 7.19 13.52
N PRO A 146 1.57 6.38 12.68
CA PRO A 146 1.27 6.38 11.26
C PRO A 146 -0.19 5.91 11.02
N PRO A 147 -0.92 6.54 10.09
CA PRO A 147 -2.33 6.21 9.80
C PRO A 147 -2.53 4.74 9.43
N SER A 148 -1.51 4.09 8.90
CA SER A 148 -1.52 2.66 8.57
C SER A 148 -1.84 1.77 9.77
N VAL A 149 -1.48 2.17 11.00
CA VAL A 149 -1.79 1.43 12.24
C VAL A 149 -3.29 1.54 12.54
N ILE A 150 -3.88 2.72 12.38
CA ILE A 150 -5.31 2.94 12.59
C ILE A 150 -6.13 2.13 11.59
N TRP A 151 -5.75 2.21 10.32
CA TRP A 151 -6.36 1.41 9.26
C TRP A 151 -6.20 -0.09 9.49
N PHE A 152 -5.03 -0.53 10.00
CA PHE A 152 -4.82 -1.94 10.35
C PHE A 152 -5.80 -2.41 11.43
N ILE A 153 -5.97 -1.66 12.52
CA ILE A 153 -6.90 -1.99 13.61
C ILE A 153 -8.34 -2.03 13.09
N PHE A 154 -8.74 -1.02 12.30
CA PHE A 154 -10.08 -0.97 11.72
C PHE A 154 -10.38 -2.19 10.84
N ILE A 155 -9.48 -2.53 9.91
CA ILE A 155 -9.64 -3.68 9.01
C ILE A 155 -9.58 -5.00 9.80
N ALA A 156 -8.75 -5.11 10.85
CA ALA A 156 -8.71 -6.28 11.70
C ALA A 156 -10.04 -6.52 12.41
N ILE A 157 -10.67 -5.48 12.93
CA ILE A 157 -11.99 -5.56 13.56
C ILE A 157 -13.04 -6.02 12.55
N VAL A 158 -13.07 -5.39 11.36
CA VAL A 158 -14.02 -5.74 10.29
C VAL A 158 -13.83 -7.19 9.83
N ALA A 159 -12.59 -7.61 9.59
CA ALA A 159 -12.28 -8.98 9.18
C ALA A 159 -12.70 -10.02 10.23
N THR A 160 -12.41 -9.74 11.51
CA THR A 160 -12.83 -10.59 12.62
C THR A 160 -14.36 -10.68 12.70
N TRP A 161 -15.05 -9.55 12.55
CA TRP A 161 -16.51 -9.51 12.57
C TRP A 161 -17.12 -10.33 11.41
N ILE A 162 -16.58 -10.20 10.19
CA ILE A 162 -17.00 -11.00 9.03
C ILE A 162 -16.80 -12.49 9.31
N LEU A 163 -15.60 -12.90 9.76
CA LEU A 163 -15.28 -14.29 10.04
C LEU A 163 -16.17 -14.91 11.15
N MET A 164 -16.53 -14.11 12.16
CA MET A 164 -17.42 -14.57 13.24
C MET A 164 -18.88 -14.71 12.78
N LYS A 165 -19.30 -13.90 11.79
CA LYS A 165 -20.70 -13.88 11.33
C LYS A 165 -20.97 -14.84 10.17
N THR A 166 -19.93 -15.31 9.47
CA THR A 166 -20.02 -16.23 8.33
C THR A 166 -19.80 -17.71 8.70
N ARG A 167 -19.76 -18.02 10.00
CA ARG A 167 -19.77 -19.40 10.51
C ARG A 167 -21.16 -19.98 10.55
#